data_3a7469f148c2505fd1bd3e7f61a775eb
#
_entry.id   3a7469f148c2505fd1bd3e7f61a775eb
#
_cell.length_a   1.000
_cell.length_b   1.000
_cell.length_c   1.000
_cell.angle_alpha   90.00
_cell.angle_beta   90.00
_cell.angle_gamma   90.00
#
_symmetry.space_group_name_H-M   'P 1'
#
loop_
_entity.id
_entity.type
_entity.pdbx_description
1 polymer ?
#
loop_
_entity_poly.entity_id
_entity_poly.type
_entity_poly.pdbx_seq_one_letter_code
_entity_poly.pdbx_strand_id
1 'polypeptide(L)'
;MILDNIKNFSEVTSEMKIKFVNNCTKCHGIGVIKNQAGNYVECNCSKKAKIVAREICNGIPKKFISNKWEDLNENLVGAFKEYISNIGKNIDSVNNILMLGEDKIEIVKSFSIFSNYLAFKKNRNGYFFNIVMCDLNDLLQASYAYKSNYEYKNIYNNIIDSSDVLIINFIGSEMDTRVETTAKYISNIITRRALNGKLTFISSVLRFDELSNKYGSELSNLLNNNYQIMQLNNNSNVGKEDNNERGYY
;
A
#
# COMPACT_ATOMS: atom_id res chain seq x y z
N MET A 1 0.93 6.91 13.98
CA MET A 1 0.75 7.63 12.71
C MET A 1 2.05 7.65 11.93
N ILE A 2 2.06 7.92 10.62
CA ILE A 2 3.29 7.81 9.79
C ILE A 2 4.44 8.64 10.36
N LEU A 3 4.14 9.84 10.85
CA LEU A 3 5.15 10.75 11.43
C LEU A 3 5.87 10.18 12.66
N ASP A 4 5.18 9.40 13.48
CA ASP A 4 5.77 8.78 14.67
C ASP A 4 6.56 7.52 14.29
N ASN A 5 6.14 6.80 13.26
CA ASN A 5 6.80 5.58 12.80
C ASN A 5 8.16 5.85 12.13
N ILE A 6 8.30 6.95 11.39
CA ILE A 6 9.58 7.32 10.74
C ILE A 6 10.70 7.56 11.77
N LYS A 7 10.37 8.04 12.97
CA LYS A 7 11.34 8.29 14.04
C LYS A 7 11.94 7.02 14.66
N ASN A 8 11.28 5.88 14.51
CA ASN A 8 11.64 4.62 15.16
C ASN A 8 12.29 3.58 14.23
N PHE A 9 12.82 4.00 13.07
CA PHE A 9 13.38 3.08 12.07
C PHE A 9 14.47 2.16 12.63
N SER A 10 15.35 2.64 13.50
CA SER A 10 16.42 1.85 14.12
C SER A 10 15.88 0.77 15.06
N GLU A 11 14.85 1.10 15.83
CA GLU A 11 14.19 0.18 16.77
C GLU A 11 13.43 -0.92 15.98
N VAL A 12 12.61 -0.52 15.01
CA VAL A 12 11.89 -1.45 14.12
C VAL A 12 12.87 -2.33 13.35
N THR A 13 13.99 -1.78 12.87
CA THR A 13 15.04 -2.57 12.20
C THR A 13 15.66 -3.61 13.13
N SER A 14 15.92 -3.24 14.38
CA SER A 14 16.46 -4.15 15.39
C SER A 14 15.47 -5.29 15.69
N GLU A 15 14.20 -4.98 15.86
CA GLU A 15 13.14 -5.97 16.04
C GLU A 15 13.03 -6.93 14.85
N MET A 16 13.04 -6.40 13.62
CA MET A 16 12.99 -7.23 12.42
C MET A 16 14.23 -8.09 12.24
N LYS A 17 15.41 -7.62 12.66
CA LYS A 17 16.61 -8.46 12.72
C LYS A 17 16.44 -9.64 13.67
N ILE A 18 15.91 -9.42 14.87
CA ILE A 18 15.62 -10.51 15.81
C ILE A 18 14.69 -11.54 15.14
N LYS A 19 13.63 -11.08 14.49
CA LYS A 19 12.63 -11.95 13.85
C LYS A 19 13.19 -12.77 12.68
N PHE A 20 13.97 -12.15 11.80
CA PHE A 20 14.37 -12.78 10.53
C PHE A 20 15.81 -13.26 10.49
N VAL A 21 16.71 -12.66 11.27
CA VAL A 21 18.15 -12.97 11.21
C VAL A 21 18.53 -14.03 12.24
N ASN A 22 18.10 -13.92 13.48
CA ASN A 22 18.51 -14.80 14.56
C ASN A 22 18.24 -16.29 14.27
N ASN A 23 17.14 -16.59 13.60
CA ASN A 23 16.75 -17.96 13.25
C ASN A 23 17.13 -18.36 11.81
N CYS A 24 18.01 -17.62 11.16
CA CYS A 24 18.41 -17.91 9.79
C CYS A 24 19.42 -19.06 9.72
N THR A 25 19.04 -20.16 9.12
CA THR A 25 19.91 -21.35 8.93
C THR A 25 21.08 -21.11 7.99
N LYS A 26 21.03 -20.10 7.11
CA LYS A 26 22.10 -19.79 6.15
C LYS A 26 23.25 -19.00 6.74
N CYS A 27 22.97 -18.05 7.63
CA CYS A 27 23.98 -17.20 8.25
C CYS A 27 24.11 -17.43 9.76
N HIS A 28 23.35 -18.36 10.33
CA HIS A 28 23.38 -18.70 11.76
C HIS A 28 23.26 -17.48 12.69
N GLY A 29 22.37 -16.53 12.33
CA GLY A 29 22.13 -15.33 13.14
C GLY A 29 23.07 -14.15 12.86
N ILE A 30 24.11 -14.31 12.04
CA ILE A 30 25.14 -13.27 11.83
C ILE A 30 24.68 -12.19 10.84
N GLY A 31 23.76 -12.51 9.92
CA GLY A 31 23.26 -11.57 8.89
C GLY A 31 24.15 -11.43 7.65
N VAL A 32 25.31 -12.08 7.62
CA VAL A 32 26.26 -12.12 6.48
C VAL A 32 26.62 -13.56 6.15
N ILE A 33 26.98 -13.82 4.89
CA ILE A 33 27.44 -15.12 4.39
C ILE A 33 28.67 -14.92 3.48
N LYS A 34 29.51 -15.95 3.33
CA LYS A 34 30.55 -15.95 2.31
C LYS A 34 29.96 -16.34 0.96
N ASN A 35 30.27 -15.57 -0.07
CA ASN A 35 29.96 -15.92 -1.44
C ASN A 35 31.00 -16.91 -2.02
N GLN A 36 30.81 -17.36 -3.25
CA GLN A 36 31.71 -18.30 -3.93
C GLN A 36 33.16 -17.77 -4.09
N ALA A 37 33.32 -16.45 -4.13
CA ALA A 37 34.63 -15.79 -4.21
C ALA A 37 35.28 -15.57 -2.82
N GLY A 38 34.67 -16.07 -1.74
CA GLY A 38 35.18 -15.93 -0.38
C GLY A 38 34.88 -14.59 0.30
N ASN A 39 34.23 -13.66 -0.38
CA ASN A 39 33.87 -12.34 0.16
C ASN A 39 32.62 -12.42 1.05
N TYR A 40 32.60 -11.64 2.13
CA TYR A 40 31.43 -11.48 2.96
C TYR A 40 30.38 -10.61 2.26
N VAL A 41 29.17 -11.13 2.09
CA VAL A 41 28.01 -10.45 1.52
C VAL A 41 26.84 -10.52 2.47
N GLU A 42 25.95 -9.53 2.39
CA GLU A 42 24.76 -9.49 3.21
C GLU A 42 23.83 -10.69 2.92
N CYS A 43 23.39 -11.39 3.96
CA CYS A 43 22.44 -12.49 3.83
C CYS A 43 21.05 -11.98 3.44
N ASN A 44 20.30 -12.79 2.71
CA ASN A 44 18.92 -12.45 2.32
C ASN A 44 18.00 -12.20 3.52
N CYS A 45 18.23 -12.83 4.67
CA CYS A 45 17.46 -12.58 5.89
C CYS A 45 17.67 -11.16 6.43
N SER A 46 18.89 -10.63 6.35
CA SER A 46 19.21 -9.25 6.74
C SER A 46 18.58 -8.24 5.78
N LYS A 47 18.66 -8.51 4.46
CA LYS A 47 17.96 -7.69 3.45
C LYS A 47 16.47 -7.67 3.69
N LYS A 48 15.86 -8.85 3.96
CA LYS A 48 14.45 -8.97 4.29
C LYS A 48 14.07 -8.16 5.53
N ALA A 49 14.86 -8.26 6.60
CA ALA A 49 14.62 -7.49 7.83
C ALA A 49 14.59 -5.98 7.56
N LYS A 50 15.53 -5.44 6.78
CA LYS A 50 15.58 -4.02 6.43
C LYS A 50 14.40 -3.57 5.57
N ILE A 51 14.00 -4.37 4.57
CA ILE A 51 12.86 -4.06 3.70
C ILE A 51 11.59 -4.01 4.53
N VAL A 52 11.34 -5.04 5.34
CA VAL A 52 10.14 -5.10 6.20
C VAL A 52 10.11 -3.98 7.23
N ALA A 53 11.26 -3.64 7.84
CA ALA A 53 11.34 -2.50 8.74
C ALA A 53 10.97 -1.18 8.06
N ARG A 54 11.45 -0.97 6.83
CA ARG A 54 11.09 0.19 6.02
C ARG A 54 9.60 0.25 5.73
N GLU A 55 8.97 -0.87 5.34
CA GLU A 55 7.54 -0.94 5.08
C GLU A 55 6.71 -0.58 6.32
N ILE A 56 7.07 -1.10 7.49
CA ILE A 56 6.40 -0.75 8.76
C ILE A 56 6.51 0.75 9.02
N CYS A 57 7.71 1.33 8.89
CA CYS A 57 7.93 2.76 9.10
C CYS A 57 7.19 3.61 8.05
N ASN A 58 6.98 3.09 6.87
CA ASN A 58 6.24 3.73 5.80
C ASN A 58 4.70 3.52 5.90
N GLY A 59 4.20 3.04 7.02
CA GLY A 59 2.78 2.97 7.33
C GLY A 59 2.10 1.64 7.02
N ILE A 60 2.83 0.61 6.57
CA ILE A 60 2.24 -0.73 6.40
C ILE A 60 2.02 -1.36 7.77
N PRO A 61 0.78 -1.75 8.14
CA PRO A 61 0.50 -2.25 9.47
C PRO A 61 1.24 -3.56 9.77
N LYS A 62 1.99 -3.55 10.87
CA LYS A 62 2.82 -4.68 11.32
C LYS A 62 2.07 -6.00 11.42
N LYS A 63 0.78 -5.98 11.79
CA LYS A 63 -0.08 -7.16 11.90
C LYS A 63 -0.25 -7.92 10.58
N PHE A 64 -0.12 -7.24 9.42
CA PHE A 64 -0.28 -7.85 8.09
C PHE A 64 1.03 -8.24 7.40
N ILE A 65 2.18 -7.95 8.00
CA ILE A 65 3.51 -8.23 7.41
C ILE A 65 3.76 -9.73 7.15
N SER A 66 3.13 -10.60 7.94
CA SER A 66 3.30 -12.06 7.81
C SER A 66 2.25 -12.70 6.91
N ASN A 67 1.27 -11.93 6.45
CA ASN A 67 0.19 -12.45 5.61
C ASN A 67 0.70 -12.80 4.21
N LYS A 68 0.02 -13.76 3.58
CA LYS A 68 0.38 -14.30 2.28
C LYS A 68 -0.78 -14.13 1.30
N TRP A 69 -0.56 -14.53 0.04
CA TRP A 69 -1.61 -14.52 -0.99
C TRP A 69 -2.85 -15.32 -0.60
N GLU A 70 -2.67 -16.41 0.14
CA GLU A 70 -3.75 -17.30 0.59
C GLU A 70 -4.69 -16.61 1.61
N ASP A 71 -4.22 -15.50 2.20
CA ASP A 71 -5.01 -14.69 3.15
C ASP A 71 -5.89 -13.64 2.45
N LEU A 72 -5.79 -13.51 1.12
CA LEU A 72 -6.57 -12.59 0.30
C LEU A 72 -7.84 -13.23 -0.26
N ASN A 73 -8.80 -12.37 -0.61
CA ASN A 73 -9.91 -12.77 -1.48
C ASN A 73 -9.37 -13.29 -2.83
N GLU A 74 -9.86 -14.45 -3.27
CA GLU A 74 -9.38 -15.15 -4.49
C GLU A 74 -9.44 -14.25 -5.73
N ASN A 75 -10.44 -13.40 -5.84
CA ASN A 75 -10.60 -12.46 -6.96
C ASN A 75 -9.44 -11.45 -7.06
N LEU A 76 -8.83 -11.06 -5.93
CA LEU A 76 -7.70 -10.14 -5.89
C LEU A 76 -6.37 -10.81 -6.17
N VAL A 77 -6.22 -12.08 -5.80
CA VAL A 77 -4.95 -12.81 -5.93
C VAL A 77 -4.48 -12.85 -7.38
N GLY A 78 -5.39 -13.19 -8.30
CA GLY A 78 -5.10 -13.22 -9.75
C GLY A 78 -4.67 -11.86 -10.26
N ALA A 79 -5.48 -10.83 -10.01
CA ALA A 79 -5.24 -9.47 -10.45
C ALA A 79 -3.93 -8.88 -9.91
N PHE A 80 -3.61 -9.10 -8.64
CA PHE A 80 -2.36 -8.61 -8.05
C PHE A 80 -1.13 -9.36 -8.56
N LYS A 81 -1.21 -10.67 -8.74
CA LYS A 81 -0.09 -11.44 -9.32
C LYS A 81 0.21 -11.01 -10.74
N GLU A 82 -0.82 -10.81 -11.55
CA GLU A 82 -0.69 -10.29 -12.91
C GLU A 82 -0.08 -8.89 -12.90
N TYR A 83 -0.58 -7.99 -12.05
CA TYR A 83 -0.06 -6.64 -11.90
C TYR A 83 1.45 -6.63 -11.56
N ILE A 84 1.87 -7.43 -10.57
CA ILE A 84 3.28 -7.54 -10.16
C ILE A 84 4.14 -8.12 -11.29
N SER A 85 3.60 -9.07 -12.07
CA SER A 85 4.30 -9.61 -13.23
C SER A 85 4.52 -8.54 -14.31
N ASN A 86 3.51 -7.71 -14.55
CA ASN A 86 3.57 -6.64 -15.56
C ASN A 86 4.52 -5.50 -15.15
N ILE A 87 4.52 -5.09 -13.88
CA ILE A 87 5.51 -4.14 -13.34
C ILE A 87 6.95 -4.62 -13.60
N GLY A 88 7.19 -5.92 -13.43
CA GLY A 88 8.51 -6.51 -13.67
C GLY A 88 8.96 -6.44 -15.13
N LYS A 89 8.04 -6.36 -16.07
CA LYS A 89 8.32 -6.26 -17.52
C LYS A 89 8.43 -4.81 -17.99
N ASN A 90 7.46 -3.99 -17.67
CA ASN A 90 7.43 -2.57 -18.02
C ASN A 90 6.56 -1.79 -17.03
N ILE A 91 7.19 -0.99 -16.18
CA ILE A 91 6.49 -0.18 -15.19
C ILE A 91 5.62 0.92 -15.84
N ASP A 92 5.95 1.36 -17.06
CA ASP A 92 5.17 2.39 -17.77
C ASP A 92 3.85 1.87 -18.32
N SER A 93 3.73 0.55 -18.44
CA SER A 93 2.51 -0.09 -18.97
C SER A 93 1.48 -0.45 -17.90
N VAL A 94 1.77 -0.18 -16.61
CA VAL A 94 0.83 -0.51 -15.53
C VAL A 94 0.06 0.73 -15.09
N ASN A 95 -1.24 0.55 -14.94
CA ASN A 95 -2.13 1.59 -14.43
C ASN A 95 -2.03 1.69 -12.90
N ASN A 96 -2.45 2.82 -12.36
CA ASN A 96 -2.70 2.94 -10.94
C ASN A 96 -3.87 2.04 -10.51
N ILE A 97 -4.00 1.76 -9.22
CA ILE A 97 -5.08 0.91 -8.67
C ILE A 97 -6.03 1.77 -7.86
N LEU A 98 -7.33 1.66 -8.15
CA LEU A 98 -8.41 2.12 -7.30
C LEU A 98 -9.15 0.91 -6.72
N MET A 99 -9.02 0.68 -5.42
CA MET A 99 -9.69 -0.40 -4.71
C MET A 99 -10.94 0.13 -4.02
N LEU A 100 -12.09 -0.45 -4.35
CA LEU A 100 -13.38 -0.10 -3.77
C LEU A 100 -13.89 -1.27 -2.90
N GLY A 101 -14.35 -0.98 -1.69
CA GLY A 101 -14.91 -1.99 -0.80
C GLY A 101 -15.34 -1.41 0.54
N GLU A 102 -16.33 -2.01 1.18
CA GLU A 102 -16.92 -1.53 2.42
C GLU A 102 -16.06 -1.85 3.65
N ASP A 103 -15.29 -2.95 3.61
CA ASP A 103 -14.46 -3.39 4.73
C ASP A 103 -13.07 -2.73 4.70
N LYS A 104 -12.89 -1.73 5.57
CA LYS A 104 -11.62 -1.02 5.74
C LYS A 104 -10.45 -1.93 6.12
N ILE A 105 -10.72 -2.97 6.92
CA ILE A 105 -9.66 -3.88 7.39
C ILE A 105 -9.19 -4.74 6.23
N GLU A 106 -10.13 -5.28 5.43
CA GLU A 106 -9.80 -6.10 4.27
C GLU A 106 -9.09 -5.29 3.18
N ILE A 107 -9.47 -4.02 2.95
CA ILE A 107 -8.75 -3.09 2.06
C ILE A 107 -7.31 -2.94 2.50
N VAL A 108 -7.06 -2.56 3.75
CA VAL A 108 -5.70 -2.33 4.28
C VAL A 108 -4.90 -3.63 4.28
N LYS A 109 -5.51 -4.76 4.63
CA LYS A 109 -4.88 -6.08 4.56
C LYS A 109 -4.46 -6.41 3.12
N SER A 110 -5.34 -6.18 2.15
CA SER A 110 -5.08 -6.45 0.74
C SER A 110 -3.91 -5.63 0.20
N PHE A 111 -3.91 -4.33 0.43
CA PHE A 111 -2.78 -3.49 0.04
C PHE A 111 -1.50 -3.81 0.82
N SER A 112 -1.57 -4.22 2.08
CA SER A 112 -0.39 -4.63 2.86
C SER A 112 0.24 -5.88 2.29
N ILE A 113 -0.55 -6.90 1.95
CA ILE A 113 -0.05 -8.13 1.33
C ILE A 113 0.56 -7.82 -0.05
N PHE A 114 -0.15 -7.07 -0.88
CA PHE A 114 0.35 -6.65 -2.18
C PHE A 114 1.68 -5.90 -2.06
N SER A 115 1.77 -4.94 -1.14
CA SER A 115 2.98 -4.16 -0.87
C SER A 115 4.15 -5.03 -0.43
N ASN A 116 3.91 -6.02 0.45
CA ASN A 116 4.95 -6.96 0.90
C ASN A 116 5.59 -7.71 -0.28
N TYR A 117 4.83 -8.06 -1.31
CA TYR A 117 5.39 -8.71 -2.51
C TYR A 117 6.04 -7.72 -3.46
N LEU A 118 5.45 -6.53 -3.63
CA LEU A 118 5.99 -5.50 -4.51
C LEU A 118 7.30 -4.91 -3.99
N ALA A 119 7.46 -4.74 -2.68
CA ALA A 119 8.66 -4.17 -2.06
C ALA A 119 9.94 -5.00 -2.32
N PHE A 120 9.80 -6.28 -2.66
CA PHE A 120 10.93 -7.12 -3.08
C PHE A 120 11.22 -7.08 -4.58
N LYS A 121 10.44 -6.34 -5.37
CA LYS A 121 10.75 -6.07 -6.78
C LYS A 121 11.65 -4.85 -6.90
N LYS A 122 12.34 -4.75 -8.03
CA LYS A 122 13.20 -3.61 -8.33
C LYS A 122 12.44 -2.61 -9.19
N ASN A 123 12.62 -1.31 -8.88
CA ASN A 123 12.16 -0.21 -9.71
C ASN A 123 13.07 -0.01 -10.94
N ARG A 124 12.80 1.01 -11.76
CA ARG A 124 13.59 1.34 -12.97
C ARG A 124 15.09 1.56 -12.70
N ASN A 125 15.42 2.05 -11.52
CA ASN A 125 16.81 2.34 -11.13
C ASN A 125 17.53 1.14 -10.51
N GLY A 126 16.88 -0.05 -10.50
CA GLY A 126 17.45 -1.26 -9.93
C GLY A 126 17.37 -1.34 -8.40
N TYR A 127 16.72 -0.38 -7.74
CA TYR A 127 16.46 -0.38 -6.29
C TYR A 127 15.13 -1.06 -5.97
N PHE A 128 14.99 -1.58 -4.76
CA PHE A 128 13.72 -2.09 -4.27
C PHE A 128 12.70 -0.96 -4.14
N PHE A 129 11.44 -1.24 -4.51
CA PHE A 129 10.37 -0.27 -4.41
C PHE A 129 10.27 0.34 -3.02
N ASN A 130 10.18 1.66 -2.97
CA ASN A 130 9.85 2.42 -1.78
C ASN A 130 8.34 2.69 -1.77
N ILE A 131 7.62 1.95 -0.94
CA ILE A 131 6.15 2.01 -0.84
C ILE A 131 5.79 2.75 0.44
N VAL A 132 4.89 3.72 0.34
CA VAL A 132 4.33 4.45 1.49
C VAL A 132 2.81 4.25 1.49
N MET A 133 2.25 3.95 2.65
CA MET A 133 0.81 3.81 2.86
C MET A 133 0.35 4.81 3.93
N CYS A 134 -0.70 5.58 3.64
CA CYS A 134 -1.29 6.52 4.58
C CYS A 134 -2.79 6.68 4.35
N ASP A 135 -3.49 7.07 5.37
CA ASP A 135 -4.88 7.49 5.24
C ASP A 135 -4.96 8.92 4.70
N LEU A 136 -6.00 9.23 3.95
CA LEU A 136 -6.21 10.57 3.41
C LEU A 136 -6.20 11.64 4.52
N ASN A 137 -6.82 11.37 5.67
CA ASN A 137 -6.83 12.31 6.80
C ASN A 137 -5.42 12.62 7.32
N ASP A 138 -4.55 11.62 7.45
CA ASP A 138 -3.15 11.83 7.88
C ASP A 138 -2.39 12.68 6.85
N LEU A 139 -2.65 12.46 5.57
CA LEU A 139 -2.02 13.20 4.48
C LEU A 139 -2.47 14.67 4.44
N LEU A 140 -3.77 14.92 4.65
CA LEU A 140 -4.33 16.27 4.78
C LEU A 140 -3.74 17.01 5.99
N GLN A 141 -3.69 16.37 7.16
CA GLN A 141 -3.06 16.94 8.35
C GLN A 141 -1.60 17.29 8.11
N ALA A 142 -0.82 16.40 7.48
CA ALA A 142 0.57 16.67 7.13
C ALA A 142 0.68 17.86 6.17
N SER A 143 -0.24 18.03 5.21
CA SER A 143 -0.27 19.16 4.30
C SER A 143 -0.55 20.50 4.98
N TYR A 144 -1.38 20.51 6.02
CA TYR A 144 -1.64 21.72 6.80
C TYR A 144 -0.45 22.08 7.69
N ALA A 145 0.15 21.08 8.35
CA ALA A 145 1.32 21.27 9.19
C ALA A 145 2.57 21.69 8.40
N TYR A 146 2.65 21.32 7.11
CA TYR A 146 3.70 21.68 6.18
C TYR A 146 4.00 23.19 6.12
N LYS A 147 2.97 24.03 6.25
CA LYS A 147 3.11 25.50 6.17
C LYS A 147 3.78 26.11 7.41
N SER A 148 3.74 25.42 8.54
CA SER A 148 4.18 25.93 9.83
C SER A 148 5.47 25.29 10.37
N ASN A 149 5.90 24.15 9.82
CA ASN A 149 7.06 23.40 10.35
C ASN A 149 7.86 22.74 9.23
N TYR A 150 9.18 23.06 9.19
CA TYR A 150 10.11 22.53 8.19
C TYR A 150 10.27 21.00 8.24
N GLU A 151 10.21 20.39 9.41
CA GLU A 151 10.27 18.93 9.58
C GLU A 151 9.10 18.25 8.87
N TYR A 152 7.88 18.76 9.07
CA TYR A 152 6.68 18.26 8.39
C TYR A 152 6.75 18.45 6.87
N LYS A 153 7.37 19.54 6.42
CA LYS A 153 7.62 19.77 4.99
C LYS A 153 8.46 18.67 4.36
N ASN A 154 9.55 18.30 5.00
CA ASN A 154 10.43 17.25 4.50
C ASN A 154 9.72 15.88 4.48
N ILE A 155 8.99 15.56 5.53
CA ILE A 155 8.24 14.30 5.64
C ILE A 155 7.16 14.24 4.55
N TYR A 156 6.38 15.31 4.38
CA TYR A 156 5.35 15.40 3.36
C TYR A 156 5.93 15.24 1.95
N ASN A 157 7.01 15.97 1.63
CA ASN A 157 7.67 15.85 0.33
C ASN A 157 8.25 14.45 0.12
N ASN A 158 8.81 13.82 1.15
CA ASN A 158 9.28 12.44 1.07
C ASN A 158 8.16 11.46 0.77
N ILE A 159 6.98 11.64 1.35
CA ILE A 159 5.80 10.82 1.06
C ILE A 159 5.39 11.00 -0.41
N ILE A 160 5.22 12.25 -0.86
CA ILE A 160 4.67 12.56 -2.18
C ILE A 160 5.69 12.32 -3.29
N ASP A 161 6.94 12.76 -3.10
CA ASP A 161 7.92 12.82 -4.19
C ASP A 161 8.93 11.68 -4.18
N SER A 162 9.31 11.15 -3.01
CA SER A 162 10.36 10.13 -2.92
C SER A 162 9.84 8.70 -2.95
N SER A 163 8.58 8.46 -2.59
CA SER A 163 8.00 7.11 -2.71
C SER A 163 7.80 6.71 -4.17
N ASP A 164 8.16 5.48 -4.53
CA ASP A 164 7.87 4.92 -5.86
C ASP A 164 6.37 4.63 -5.99
N VAL A 165 5.77 4.12 -4.91
CA VAL A 165 4.34 3.84 -4.79
C VAL A 165 3.79 4.54 -3.56
N LEU A 166 2.75 5.34 -3.73
CA LEU A 166 1.96 5.92 -2.65
C LEU A 166 0.59 5.27 -2.62
N ILE A 167 0.20 4.74 -1.47
CA ILE A 167 -1.12 4.20 -1.22
C ILE A 167 -1.88 5.17 -0.34
N ILE A 168 -2.96 5.75 -0.86
CA ILE A 168 -3.84 6.67 -0.13
C ILE A 168 -5.12 5.92 0.22
N ASN A 169 -5.30 5.62 1.50
CA ASN A 169 -6.48 4.89 1.95
C ASN A 169 -7.65 5.82 2.25
N PHE A 170 -8.84 5.28 1.96
CA PHE A 170 -10.13 5.78 2.42
C PHE A 170 -10.48 7.18 1.95
N ILE A 171 -10.22 7.49 0.66
CA ILE A 171 -10.82 8.69 0.07
C ILE A 171 -12.35 8.57 0.17
N GLY A 172 -13.00 9.68 0.42
CA GLY A 172 -14.46 9.71 0.63
C GLY A 172 -14.89 9.55 2.09
N SER A 173 -14.00 9.10 3.01
CA SER A 173 -14.31 8.94 4.44
C SER A 173 -13.83 10.10 5.31
N GLU A 174 -13.22 11.11 4.73
CA GLU A 174 -12.79 12.31 5.46
C GLU A 174 -14.00 13.12 5.98
N MET A 175 -13.81 13.70 7.18
CA MET A 175 -14.82 14.56 7.83
C MET A 175 -14.74 16.02 7.36
N ASP A 176 -13.90 16.33 6.37
CA ASP A 176 -13.72 17.72 5.92
C ASP A 176 -14.97 18.19 5.17
N THR A 177 -15.49 19.33 5.60
CA THR A 177 -16.62 20.03 4.93
C THR A 177 -16.18 20.70 3.63
N ARG A 178 -14.87 20.80 3.35
CA ARG A 178 -14.29 21.44 2.16
C ARG A 178 -14.00 20.42 1.07
N VAL A 179 -15.02 19.68 0.66
CA VAL A 179 -14.94 18.58 -0.31
C VAL A 179 -14.24 18.99 -1.61
N GLU A 180 -14.55 20.17 -2.17
CA GLU A 180 -13.92 20.68 -3.39
C GLU A 180 -12.39 20.89 -3.21
N THR A 181 -11.97 21.41 -2.06
CA THR A 181 -10.55 21.60 -1.75
C THR A 181 -9.85 20.27 -1.65
N THR A 182 -10.49 19.28 -1.02
CA THR A 182 -9.97 17.90 -0.90
C THR A 182 -9.87 17.23 -2.27
N ALA A 183 -10.87 17.37 -3.13
CA ALA A 183 -10.86 16.85 -4.51
C ALA A 183 -9.68 17.42 -5.30
N LYS A 184 -9.49 18.74 -5.30
CA LYS A 184 -8.35 19.42 -5.94
C LYS A 184 -7.00 18.95 -5.37
N TYR A 185 -6.92 18.77 -4.05
CA TYR A 185 -5.73 18.28 -3.40
C TYR A 185 -5.34 16.86 -3.86
N ILE A 186 -6.30 15.94 -3.91
CA ILE A 186 -6.10 14.57 -4.40
C ILE A 186 -5.68 14.59 -5.87
N SER A 187 -6.41 15.36 -6.73
CA SER A 187 -6.11 15.49 -8.16
C SER A 187 -4.68 16.02 -8.39
N ASN A 188 -4.24 17.00 -7.60
CA ASN A 188 -2.87 17.54 -7.69
C ASN A 188 -1.80 16.51 -7.33
N ILE A 189 -2.02 15.71 -6.28
CA ILE A 189 -1.08 14.63 -5.91
C ILE A 189 -0.99 13.60 -7.02
N ILE A 190 -2.12 13.12 -7.54
CA ILE A 190 -2.17 12.13 -8.62
C ILE A 190 -1.42 12.64 -9.84
N THR A 191 -1.76 13.85 -10.30
CA THR A 191 -1.16 14.47 -11.49
C THR A 191 0.35 14.69 -11.30
N ARG A 192 0.77 15.25 -10.16
CA ARG A 192 2.20 15.49 -9.85
C ARG A 192 2.99 14.18 -9.87
N ARG A 193 2.45 13.13 -9.29
CA ARG A 193 3.12 11.82 -9.24
C ARG A 193 3.16 11.14 -10.59
N ALA A 194 2.07 11.20 -11.36
CA ALA A 194 2.00 10.67 -12.72
C ALA A 194 3.03 11.33 -13.66
N LEU A 195 3.18 12.67 -13.60
CA LEU A 195 4.19 13.41 -14.36
C LEU A 195 5.63 12.99 -14.00
N ASN A 196 5.87 12.48 -12.79
CA ASN A 196 7.15 11.95 -12.34
C ASN A 196 7.28 10.42 -12.52
N GLY A 197 6.35 9.78 -13.24
CA GLY A 197 6.35 8.34 -13.48
C GLY A 197 6.21 7.50 -12.21
N LYS A 198 5.49 8.01 -11.21
CA LYS A 198 5.27 7.36 -9.91
C LYS A 198 3.86 6.84 -9.78
N LEU A 199 3.73 5.66 -9.15
CA LEU A 199 2.44 5.02 -8.97
C LEU A 199 1.69 5.56 -7.75
N THR A 200 0.38 5.74 -7.88
CA THR A 200 -0.50 6.16 -6.80
C THR A 200 -1.69 5.20 -6.73
N PHE A 201 -1.77 4.42 -5.65
CA PHE A 201 -2.91 3.55 -5.41
C PHE A 201 -3.85 4.21 -4.42
N ILE A 202 -5.13 4.00 -4.64
CA ILE A 202 -6.17 4.67 -3.85
C ILE A 202 -7.18 3.62 -3.39
N SER A 203 -7.70 3.79 -2.18
CA SER A 203 -8.86 3.01 -1.76
C SER A 203 -10.02 3.89 -1.32
N SER A 204 -11.23 3.36 -1.44
CA SER A 204 -12.44 3.98 -0.92
C SER A 204 -13.40 2.96 -0.37
N VAL A 205 -14.14 3.37 0.66
CA VAL A 205 -15.33 2.63 1.15
C VAL A 205 -16.60 3.02 0.39
N LEU A 206 -16.54 4.08 -0.39
CA LEU A 206 -17.62 4.52 -1.26
C LEU A 206 -17.54 3.78 -2.60
N ARG A 207 -18.68 3.56 -3.23
CA ARG A 207 -18.74 3.09 -4.60
C ARG A 207 -18.29 4.21 -5.55
N PHE A 208 -18.00 3.85 -6.79
CA PHE A 208 -17.48 4.82 -7.76
C PHE A 208 -18.46 5.96 -8.07
N ASP A 209 -19.75 5.65 -8.15
CA ASP A 209 -20.83 6.63 -8.34
C ASP A 209 -20.94 7.59 -7.14
N GLU A 210 -20.79 7.09 -5.92
CA GLU A 210 -20.79 7.92 -4.71
C GLU A 210 -19.55 8.83 -4.64
N LEU A 211 -18.36 8.33 -5.05
CA LEU A 211 -17.16 9.16 -5.19
C LEU A 211 -17.36 10.27 -6.21
N SER A 212 -17.99 9.94 -7.35
CA SER A 212 -18.30 10.93 -8.41
C SER A 212 -19.25 12.00 -7.91
N ASN A 213 -20.27 11.63 -7.15
CA ASN A 213 -21.21 12.56 -6.55
C ASN A 213 -20.54 13.45 -5.50
N LYS A 214 -19.63 12.88 -4.70
CA LYS A 214 -18.93 13.61 -3.63
C LYS A 214 -17.89 14.59 -4.18
N TYR A 215 -17.04 14.16 -5.08
CA TYR A 215 -15.86 14.94 -5.52
C TYR A 215 -16.02 15.63 -6.88
N GLY A 216 -17.10 15.35 -7.59
CA GLY A 216 -17.37 15.92 -8.91
C GLY A 216 -16.67 15.22 -10.06
N SER A 217 -16.95 15.70 -11.26
CA SER A 217 -16.53 15.05 -12.51
C SER A 217 -15.02 15.10 -12.78
N GLU A 218 -14.31 16.11 -12.29
CA GLU A 218 -12.87 16.26 -12.56
C GLU A 218 -12.06 15.12 -11.95
N LEU A 219 -12.21 14.86 -10.64
CA LEU A 219 -11.51 13.76 -9.98
C LEU A 219 -12.01 12.41 -10.48
N SER A 220 -13.30 12.26 -10.72
CA SER A 220 -13.89 11.02 -11.23
C SER A 220 -13.36 10.64 -12.61
N ASN A 221 -13.25 11.59 -13.52
CA ASN A 221 -12.64 11.37 -14.83
C ASN A 221 -11.16 11.00 -14.73
N LEU A 222 -10.42 11.66 -13.83
CA LEU A 222 -9.02 11.35 -13.58
C LEU A 222 -8.85 9.90 -13.09
N LEU A 223 -9.70 9.47 -12.16
CA LEU A 223 -9.69 8.11 -11.63
C LEU A 223 -10.11 7.09 -12.70
N ASN A 224 -11.19 7.35 -13.43
CA ASN A 224 -11.69 6.43 -14.46
C ASN A 224 -10.68 6.21 -15.62
N ASN A 225 -9.95 7.26 -16.00
CA ASN A 225 -9.04 7.20 -17.14
C ASN A 225 -7.65 6.63 -16.80
N ASN A 226 -7.21 6.70 -15.53
CA ASN A 226 -5.83 6.38 -15.15
C ASN A 226 -5.72 5.24 -14.12
N TYR A 227 -6.84 4.65 -13.71
CA TYR A 227 -6.86 3.62 -12.67
C TYR A 227 -7.53 2.34 -13.15
N GLN A 228 -6.93 1.21 -12.78
CA GLN A 228 -7.61 -0.07 -12.80
C GLN A 228 -8.49 -0.16 -11.55
N ILE A 229 -9.81 -0.28 -11.75
CA ILE A 229 -10.76 -0.38 -10.64
C ILE A 229 -10.85 -1.83 -10.20
N MET A 230 -10.60 -2.10 -8.92
CA MET A 230 -10.73 -3.40 -8.27
C MET A 230 -11.84 -3.35 -7.22
N GLN A 231 -12.79 -4.26 -7.30
CA GLN A 231 -13.89 -4.37 -6.35
C GLN A 231 -13.57 -5.45 -5.31
N LEU A 232 -13.64 -5.09 -4.03
CA LEU A 232 -13.68 -6.03 -2.92
C LEU A 232 -15.13 -6.46 -2.70
N ASN A 233 -15.52 -7.60 -3.30
CA ASN A 233 -16.83 -8.17 -3.04
C ASN A 233 -16.79 -8.89 -1.68
N ASN A 234 -17.66 -8.49 -0.77
CA ASN A 234 -17.93 -9.26 0.44
C ASN A 234 -18.69 -10.54 0.06
N ASN A 235 -17.96 -11.61 -0.24
CA ASN A 235 -18.55 -12.95 -0.41
C ASN A 235 -18.98 -13.53 0.94
N SER A 236 -19.74 -12.78 1.76
CA SER A 236 -20.28 -13.25 3.03
C SER A 236 -21.77 -13.59 2.96
N ASN A 237 -22.31 -13.89 1.78
CA ASN A 237 -23.66 -14.43 1.64
C ASN A 237 -23.77 -15.37 0.43
N VAL A 238 -23.06 -16.50 0.46
CA VAL A 238 -23.44 -17.66 -0.34
C VAL A 238 -23.95 -18.74 0.60
N GLY A 239 -25.27 -18.85 0.67
CA GLY A 239 -25.94 -20.13 0.88
C GLY A 239 -26.04 -20.63 2.30
N LYS A 240 -27.01 -20.13 3.06
CA LYS A 240 -27.94 -21.01 3.80
C LYS A 240 -29.36 -20.68 3.37
N GLU A 241 -29.71 -21.10 2.18
CA GLU A 241 -31.11 -21.43 1.91
C GLU A 241 -31.43 -22.65 2.77
N ASP A 242 -32.06 -22.40 3.91
CA ASP A 242 -32.72 -23.44 4.68
C ASP A 242 -33.88 -23.98 3.85
N ASN A 243 -33.58 -25.06 3.11
CA ASN A 243 -34.61 -25.99 2.60
C ASN A 243 -35.25 -26.67 3.79
N ASN A 244 -36.23 -26.05 4.40
CA ASN A 244 -37.16 -26.63 5.36
C ASN A 244 -38.57 -26.46 4.86
N GLU A 245 -38.86 -27.00 3.67
CA GLU A 245 -40.23 -27.43 3.35
C GLU A 245 -40.44 -28.82 3.94
N ARG A 246 -40.90 -28.89 5.18
CA ARG A 246 -41.61 -30.07 5.70
C ARG A 246 -43.09 -29.87 5.47
N GLY A 247 -43.57 -30.55 4.43
CA GLY A 247 -44.98 -30.74 4.25
C GLY A 247 -45.61 -31.43 5.47
N TYR A 248 -46.71 -30.91 5.89
CA TYR A 248 -47.68 -31.62 6.76
C TYR A 248 -48.88 -32.00 5.92
N TYR A 249 -49.11 -33.29 5.90
CA TYR A 249 -50.43 -33.86 5.85
C TYR A 249 -50.93 -34.04 7.25
#